data_64886925918ba63f0b7198877eb5b8c6
#
_entry.id   64886925918ba63f0b7198877eb5b8c6
#
_cell.length_a   1.000
_cell.length_b   1.000
_cell.length_c   1.000
_cell.angle_alpha   90.00
_cell.angle_beta   90.00
_cell.angle_gamma   90.00
#
_symmetry.space_group_name_H-M   'P 1'
#
loop_
_entity.id
_entity.type
_entity.pdbx_description
1 polymer ?
#
loop_
_entity_poly.entity_id
_entity_poly.type
_entity_poly.pdbx_seq_one_letter_code
_entity_poly.pdbx_strand_id
1 'polypeptide(L)'
;MAVAVEDRENYTSLQEFTEDTSTRGSRFTLGFNPDSRGLKRGAECLRSQAALFVLIGLLASVCANIVLTMLLLNRPVPGTPLGSAALALKLNSLHGRYIQLCGDYTNLGQSCSKKVKKCRECPEDWLHIGDKCYHFSDDKLDWLKSRDSCTEMGSHLTILHAMEQHDAIEKEARRIGGFDYHFWIGLSDIEKEGDWRWVDNTTLKNKYWDEWSSEPNNHLSGGAHGEDCAVLNSHSKTWFDVPCDNIYKRVCQMDAIRLN
;
A
#
# COMPACT_ATOMS: atom_id res chain seq x y z
N MET A 1 0.28 -43.32 24.39
CA MET A 1 1.73 -43.16 24.34
C MET A 1 2.02 -41.85 23.67
N ALA A 2 2.46 -40.91 24.46
CA ALA A 2 2.80 -39.57 24.05
C ALA A 2 4.30 -39.51 23.74
N VAL A 3 4.70 -38.79 22.70
CA VAL A 3 6.06 -38.28 22.57
C VAL A 3 5.94 -36.83 22.12
N ALA A 4 6.28 -35.94 23.04
CA ALA A 4 6.50 -34.55 22.80
C ALA A 4 7.93 -34.35 22.27
N VAL A 5 8.10 -33.50 21.29
CA VAL A 5 9.42 -32.99 20.88
C VAL A 5 9.39 -31.48 21.09
N GLU A 6 10.20 -31.04 22.04
CA GLU A 6 10.55 -29.67 22.34
C GLU A 6 11.63 -29.20 21.36
N ASP A 7 11.41 -28.12 20.63
CA ASP A 7 12.48 -27.40 19.94
C ASP A 7 12.79 -26.10 20.69
N ARG A 8 14.03 -26.05 21.17
CA ARG A 8 14.64 -24.93 21.88
C ARG A 8 15.10 -23.88 20.90
N GLU A 9 14.57 -22.70 21.05
CA GLU A 9 15.12 -21.50 20.42
C GLU A 9 16.39 -21.03 21.12
N ASN A 10 17.47 -20.90 20.34
CA ASN A 10 18.74 -20.32 20.76
C ASN A 10 18.70 -18.79 20.61
N TYR A 11 18.59 -18.11 21.75
CA TYR A 11 18.91 -16.69 21.85
C TYR A 11 20.40 -16.51 22.11
N THR A 12 21.15 -15.95 21.18
CA THR A 12 22.49 -15.43 21.41
C THR A 12 22.44 -13.97 21.82
N SER A 13 22.78 -13.74 23.07
CA SER A 13 22.96 -12.38 23.63
C SER A 13 24.31 -11.81 23.18
N LEU A 14 24.28 -10.59 22.64
CA LEU A 14 25.48 -9.77 22.41
C LEU A 14 25.97 -9.23 23.76
N GLN A 15 27.16 -9.63 24.15
CA GLN A 15 27.88 -9.06 25.29
C GLN A 15 28.61 -7.79 24.86
N GLU A 16 28.36 -6.77 25.63
CA GLU A 16 29.03 -5.48 25.64
C GLU A 16 30.48 -5.63 26.16
N PHE A 17 31.47 -5.24 25.36
CA PHE A 17 32.88 -5.18 25.79
C PHE A 17 33.15 -3.75 26.29
N THR A 18 33.28 -3.62 27.60
CA THR A 18 33.93 -2.48 28.24
C THR A 18 35.39 -2.83 28.48
N GLU A 19 36.30 -2.14 27.82
CA GLU A 19 37.73 -2.20 28.18
C GLU A 19 38.12 -1.01 29.03
N ASP A 20 38.44 -1.36 30.26
CA ASP A 20 39.15 -0.56 31.24
C ASP A 20 40.64 -0.74 31.01
N THR A 21 41.42 0.32 30.79
CA THR A 21 42.86 0.27 30.91
C THR A 21 43.40 1.46 31.66
N SER A 22 43.69 1.18 32.93
CA SER A 22 44.49 1.98 33.81
C SER A 22 45.98 1.60 33.71
N THR A 23 46.82 2.66 33.83
CA THR A 23 48.16 2.72 34.38
C THR A 23 49.39 2.28 33.53
N ARG A 24 50.33 3.13 33.34
CA ARG A 24 51.45 3.40 34.28
C ARG A 24 52.51 4.23 33.59
N GLY A 25 52.98 5.24 34.28
CA GLY A 25 53.95 6.20 33.80
C GLY A 25 55.36 5.64 33.58
N SER A 26 56.09 6.38 32.77
CA SER A 26 57.55 6.47 32.89
C SER A 26 58.00 7.84 32.41
N ARG A 27 58.59 8.59 33.34
CA ARG A 27 59.24 9.85 33.08
C ARG A 27 60.56 9.59 32.32
N PHE A 28 60.72 10.17 31.17
CA PHE A 28 62.02 10.46 30.60
C PHE A 28 62.10 11.95 30.30
N THR A 29 62.91 12.63 31.06
CA THR A 29 63.36 13.99 30.81
C THR A 29 64.57 13.94 29.89
N LEU A 30 64.42 14.42 28.65
CA LEU A 30 65.54 14.83 27.81
C LEU A 30 65.31 16.24 27.38
N GLY A 31 66.16 17.10 27.90
CA GLY A 31 66.19 18.51 27.54
C GLY A 31 66.65 18.68 26.10
N PHE A 32 65.88 19.38 25.30
CA PHE A 32 66.31 19.91 24.03
C PHE A 32 65.90 21.40 23.93
N ASN A 33 66.92 22.17 23.59
CA ASN A 33 66.86 23.60 23.43
C ASN A 33 65.99 23.94 22.16
N PRO A 34 65.04 24.89 22.23
CA PRO A 34 64.21 25.15 21.08
C PRO A 34 64.81 26.23 20.20
N ASP A 35 65.29 25.88 19.02
CA ASP A 35 65.47 26.83 17.92
C ASP A 35 64.11 27.22 17.35
N SER A 36 63.63 28.38 17.73
CA SER A 36 62.28 28.84 17.59
C SER A 36 61.88 29.32 16.16
N ARG A 37 62.67 29.00 15.11
CA ARG A 37 62.36 29.44 13.73
C ARG A 37 61.79 28.41 12.79
N GLY A 38 61.93 27.12 13.11
CA GLY A 38 61.34 26.03 12.32
C GLY A 38 59.88 25.70 12.63
N LEU A 39 59.50 25.92 13.88
CA LEU A 39 58.17 25.48 14.36
C LEU A 39 57.00 26.34 13.85
N LYS A 40 57.25 27.64 13.59
CA LYS A 40 56.20 28.56 13.09
C LYS A 40 55.76 28.25 11.67
N ARG A 41 56.66 27.85 10.77
CA ARG A 41 56.32 27.50 9.37
C ARG A 41 55.57 26.16 9.26
N GLY A 42 55.87 25.20 10.14
CA GLY A 42 55.16 23.93 10.16
C GLY A 42 53.72 24.05 10.71
N ALA A 43 53.55 24.90 11.72
CA ALA A 43 52.23 25.15 12.32
C ALA A 43 51.26 25.90 11.37
N GLU A 44 51.79 26.84 10.57
CA GLU A 44 50.96 27.53 9.56
C GLU A 44 50.58 26.62 8.37
N CYS A 45 51.50 25.72 7.96
CA CYS A 45 51.19 24.74 6.93
C CYS A 45 50.15 23.70 7.39
N LEU A 46 50.24 23.17 8.61
CA LEU A 46 49.27 22.28 9.21
C LEU A 46 47.91 22.97 9.43
N ARG A 47 47.91 24.25 9.81
CA ARG A 47 46.67 25.00 9.99
C ARG A 47 45.99 25.30 8.63
N SER A 48 46.76 25.55 7.58
CA SER A 48 46.25 25.66 6.21
C SER A 48 45.70 24.38 5.67
N GLN A 49 46.37 23.24 5.89
CA GLN A 49 45.85 21.91 5.49
C GLN A 49 44.60 21.52 6.26
N ALA A 50 44.56 21.74 7.57
CA ALA A 50 43.36 21.48 8.39
C ALA A 50 42.17 22.32 7.93
N ALA A 51 42.41 23.62 7.61
CA ALA A 51 41.36 24.47 7.07
C ALA A 51 40.87 23.97 5.68
N LEU A 52 41.77 23.49 4.85
CA LEU A 52 41.44 22.91 3.54
C LEU A 52 40.56 21.66 3.69
N PHE A 53 40.92 20.74 4.63
CA PHE A 53 40.12 19.55 4.90
C PHE A 53 38.73 19.88 5.45
N VAL A 54 38.62 20.88 6.33
CA VAL A 54 37.32 21.36 6.83
C VAL A 54 36.49 21.93 5.67
N LEU A 55 37.09 22.70 4.80
CA LEU A 55 36.40 23.31 3.63
C LEU A 55 35.91 22.24 2.67
N ILE A 56 36.76 21.24 2.35
CA ILE A 56 36.37 20.08 1.51
C ILE A 56 35.24 19.29 2.17
N GLY A 57 35.31 19.04 3.48
CA GLY A 57 34.26 18.37 4.24
C GLY A 57 32.93 19.11 4.19
N LEU A 58 32.95 20.44 4.36
CA LEU A 58 31.75 21.26 4.24
C LEU A 58 31.17 21.26 2.84
N LEU A 59 32.01 21.38 1.81
CA LEU A 59 31.56 21.30 0.41
C LEU A 59 30.95 19.92 0.10
N ALA A 60 31.58 18.84 0.54
CA ALA A 60 31.06 17.49 0.36
C ALA A 60 29.70 17.31 1.09
N SER A 61 29.55 17.87 2.29
CA SER A 61 28.29 17.85 3.03
C SER A 61 27.19 18.63 2.33
N VAL A 62 27.50 19.80 1.78
CA VAL A 62 26.55 20.63 1.01
C VAL A 62 26.14 19.88 -0.28
N CYS A 63 27.09 19.30 -1.01
CA CYS A 63 26.81 18.50 -2.21
C CYS A 63 25.93 17.30 -1.87
N ALA A 64 26.22 16.58 -0.79
CA ALA A 64 25.41 15.45 -0.35
C ALA A 64 23.98 15.85 0.01
N ASN A 65 23.79 16.99 0.69
CA ASN A 65 22.47 17.53 0.99
C ASN A 65 21.72 17.95 -0.28
N ILE A 66 22.39 18.57 -1.25
CA ILE A 66 21.78 18.94 -2.55
C ILE A 66 21.34 17.67 -3.30
N VAL A 67 22.19 16.65 -3.36
CA VAL A 67 21.83 15.38 -4.01
C VAL A 67 20.67 14.72 -3.28
N LEU A 68 20.69 14.70 -1.95
CA LEU A 68 19.60 14.13 -1.16
C LEU A 68 18.28 14.88 -1.38
N THR A 69 18.31 16.21 -1.39
CA THR A 69 17.11 17.03 -1.68
C THR A 69 16.62 16.81 -3.10
N MET A 70 17.50 16.72 -4.09
CA MET A 70 17.12 16.38 -5.47
C MET A 70 16.49 14.99 -5.57
N LEU A 71 17.03 13.99 -4.86
CA LEU A 71 16.46 12.65 -4.81
C LEU A 71 15.10 12.61 -4.08
N LEU A 72 14.92 13.43 -3.05
CA LEU A 72 13.66 13.54 -2.33
C LEU A 72 12.60 14.30 -3.14
N LEU A 73 12.99 15.37 -3.84
CA LEU A 73 12.10 16.14 -4.71
C LEU A 73 11.72 15.38 -5.99
N ASN A 74 12.60 14.50 -6.49
CA ASN A 74 12.33 13.65 -7.65
C ASN A 74 11.69 12.30 -7.29
N ARG A 75 11.36 12.03 -6.01
CA ARG A 75 10.53 10.88 -5.70
C ARG A 75 9.17 11.09 -6.36
N PRO A 76 8.70 10.15 -7.21
CA PRO A 76 7.35 10.23 -7.72
C PRO A 76 6.39 10.18 -6.54
N VAL A 77 5.72 11.29 -6.27
CA VAL A 77 4.66 11.35 -5.28
C VAL A 77 3.54 10.43 -5.79
N PRO A 78 3.09 9.45 -5.01
CA PRO A 78 1.91 8.66 -5.38
C PRO A 78 0.76 9.66 -5.62
N GLY A 79 0.24 9.70 -6.86
CA GLY A 79 -0.84 10.63 -7.23
C GLY A 79 -0.45 11.77 -8.17
N THR A 80 0.82 11.93 -8.58
CA THR A 80 1.14 12.88 -9.65
C THR A 80 0.65 12.36 -11.01
N PRO A 81 0.12 13.25 -11.90
CA PRO A 81 -0.37 12.83 -13.22
C PRO A 81 0.70 12.09 -14.05
N LEU A 82 1.97 12.36 -13.82
CA LEU A 82 3.08 11.66 -14.48
C LEU A 82 3.26 10.22 -13.95
N GLY A 83 3.06 9.99 -12.66
CA GLY A 83 3.10 8.65 -12.05
C GLY A 83 1.93 7.78 -12.50
N SER A 84 0.73 8.35 -12.59
CA SER A 84 -0.46 7.65 -13.08
C SER A 84 -0.36 7.29 -14.57
N ALA A 85 0.20 8.18 -15.40
CA ALA A 85 0.42 7.91 -16.82
C ALA A 85 1.46 6.79 -17.03
N ALA A 86 2.56 6.79 -16.27
CA ALA A 86 3.57 5.73 -16.34
C ALA A 86 3.02 4.38 -15.87
N LEU A 87 2.21 4.38 -14.81
CA LEU A 87 1.52 3.18 -14.33
C LEU A 87 0.50 2.66 -15.33
N ALA A 88 -0.30 3.55 -15.96
CA ALA A 88 -1.25 3.20 -17.01
C ALA A 88 -0.55 2.59 -18.23
N LEU A 89 0.58 3.14 -18.67
CA LEU A 89 1.38 2.56 -19.76
C LEU A 89 1.93 1.18 -19.40
N LYS A 90 2.38 0.99 -18.17
CA LYS A 90 2.87 -0.31 -17.69
C LYS A 90 1.73 -1.33 -17.62
N LEU A 91 0.56 -0.92 -17.15
CA LEU A 91 -0.64 -1.75 -17.08
C LEU A 91 -1.10 -2.16 -18.49
N ASN A 92 -1.17 -1.22 -19.43
CA ASN A 92 -1.51 -1.52 -20.83
C ASN A 92 -0.49 -2.47 -21.50
N SER A 93 0.81 -2.31 -21.19
CA SER A 93 1.84 -3.23 -21.68
C SER A 93 1.67 -4.65 -21.13
N LEU A 94 1.37 -4.77 -19.82
CA LEU A 94 1.09 -6.07 -19.18
C LEU A 94 -0.18 -6.69 -19.73
N HIS A 95 -1.22 -5.91 -19.93
CA HIS A 95 -2.48 -6.35 -20.54
C HIS A 95 -2.27 -6.90 -21.96
N GLY A 96 -1.54 -6.17 -22.81
CA GLY A 96 -1.21 -6.65 -24.16
C GLY A 96 -0.42 -7.96 -24.15
N ARG A 97 0.56 -8.11 -23.24
CA ARG A 97 1.31 -9.36 -23.08
C ARG A 97 0.44 -10.53 -22.62
N TYR A 98 -0.50 -10.26 -21.71
CA TYR A 98 -1.45 -11.29 -21.24
C TYR A 98 -2.33 -11.80 -22.37
N ILE A 99 -2.91 -10.89 -23.17
CA ILE A 99 -3.74 -11.27 -24.33
C ILE A 99 -2.94 -12.10 -25.34
N GLN A 100 -1.72 -11.65 -25.66
CA GLN A 100 -0.84 -12.38 -26.56
C GLN A 100 -0.51 -13.79 -26.03
N LEU A 101 -0.13 -13.90 -24.75
CA LEU A 101 0.16 -15.18 -24.12
C LEU A 101 -1.06 -16.11 -24.10
N CYS A 102 -2.25 -15.57 -23.86
CA CYS A 102 -3.49 -16.32 -23.91
C CYS A 102 -3.78 -16.86 -25.33
N GLY A 103 -3.53 -16.05 -26.37
CA GLY A 103 -3.63 -16.46 -27.76
C GLY A 103 -2.66 -17.59 -28.10
N ASP A 104 -1.40 -17.44 -27.73
CA ASP A 104 -0.36 -18.45 -27.96
C ASP A 104 -0.66 -19.75 -27.19
N TYR A 105 -1.15 -19.67 -25.98
CA TYR A 105 -1.52 -20.84 -25.15
C TYR A 105 -2.73 -21.59 -25.75
N THR A 106 -3.75 -20.88 -26.22
CA THR A 106 -4.92 -21.49 -26.89
C THR A 106 -4.53 -22.17 -28.20
N ASN A 107 -3.67 -21.55 -29.01
CA ASN A 107 -3.15 -22.12 -30.25
C ASN A 107 -2.31 -23.38 -29.99
N LEU A 108 -1.43 -23.34 -28.97
CA LEU A 108 -0.63 -24.52 -28.59
C LEU A 108 -1.50 -25.65 -28.09
N GLY A 109 -2.59 -25.36 -27.37
CA GLY A 109 -3.53 -26.36 -26.88
C GLY A 109 -4.34 -27.04 -27.98
N GLN A 110 -4.69 -26.28 -29.01
CA GLN A 110 -5.36 -26.87 -30.20
C GLN A 110 -4.44 -27.85 -30.93
N SER A 111 -3.13 -27.57 -31.00
CA SER A 111 -2.18 -28.47 -31.65
C SER A 111 -1.82 -29.71 -30.82
N CYS A 112 -1.99 -29.66 -29.46
CA CYS A 112 -1.59 -30.74 -28.55
C CYS A 112 -2.72 -31.70 -28.14
N SER A 113 -3.98 -31.53 -28.60
CA SER A 113 -5.17 -32.34 -28.21
C SER A 113 -5.38 -32.49 -26.69
N LYS A 114 -4.75 -31.66 -25.85
CA LYS A 114 -4.91 -31.66 -24.39
C LYS A 114 -5.97 -30.64 -24.00
N LYS A 115 -6.70 -30.91 -22.89
CA LYS A 115 -7.63 -29.96 -22.28
C LYS A 115 -6.87 -28.69 -21.85
N VAL A 116 -6.90 -27.68 -22.68
CA VAL A 116 -6.27 -26.38 -22.40
C VAL A 116 -7.19 -25.60 -21.45
N LYS A 117 -6.62 -25.07 -20.36
CA LYS A 117 -7.34 -24.12 -19.52
C LYS A 117 -7.65 -22.88 -20.39
N LYS A 118 -8.92 -22.58 -20.58
CA LYS A 118 -9.35 -21.42 -21.39
C LYS A 118 -8.92 -20.14 -20.66
N CYS A 119 -8.36 -19.17 -21.38
CA CYS A 119 -8.12 -17.85 -20.82
C CYS A 119 -9.43 -17.25 -20.30
N ARG A 120 -9.37 -16.62 -19.14
CA ARG A 120 -10.53 -16.02 -18.49
C ARG A 120 -10.43 -14.50 -18.57
N GLU A 121 -11.57 -13.86 -18.68
CA GLU A 121 -11.67 -12.39 -18.66
C GLU A 121 -11.44 -11.81 -17.26
N CYS A 122 -11.64 -12.62 -16.22
CA CYS A 122 -11.39 -12.28 -14.81
C CYS A 122 -10.36 -13.24 -14.19
N PRO A 123 -9.64 -12.80 -13.14
CA PRO A 123 -8.80 -13.67 -12.34
C PRO A 123 -9.58 -14.89 -11.80
N GLU A 124 -8.86 -15.92 -11.35
CA GLU A 124 -9.47 -17.07 -10.68
C GLU A 124 -10.16 -16.60 -9.40
N ASP A 125 -11.33 -17.16 -9.10
CA ASP A 125 -12.19 -16.83 -7.96
C ASP A 125 -12.83 -15.44 -7.98
N TRP A 126 -12.69 -14.68 -9.09
CA TRP A 126 -13.41 -13.43 -9.28
C TRP A 126 -14.70 -13.67 -10.07
N LEU A 127 -15.79 -13.05 -9.60
CA LEU A 127 -17.08 -13.07 -10.27
C LEU A 127 -17.07 -12.12 -11.47
N HIS A 128 -17.43 -12.65 -12.66
CA HIS A 128 -17.55 -11.85 -13.87
C HIS A 128 -18.98 -11.37 -14.07
N ILE A 129 -19.19 -10.05 -14.11
CA ILE A 129 -20.49 -9.43 -14.38
C ILE A 129 -20.29 -8.29 -15.39
N GLY A 130 -20.85 -8.43 -16.57
CA GLY A 130 -20.70 -7.44 -17.64
C GLY A 130 -19.24 -7.27 -18.06
N ASP A 131 -18.72 -6.06 -17.93
CA ASP A 131 -17.33 -5.70 -18.24
C ASP A 131 -16.44 -5.60 -17.00
N LYS A 132 -16.89 -6.12 -15.86
CA LYS A 132 -16.21 -6.02 -14.55
C LYS A 132 -16.01 -7.38 -13.89
N CYS A 133 -14.97 -7.44 -13.09
CA CYS A 133 -14.64 -8.57 -12.22
C CYS A 133 -14.76 -8.13 -10.77
N TYR A 134 -15.37 -8.96 -9.94
CA TYR A 134 -15.61 -8.68 -8.52
C TYR A 134 -15.04 -9.78 -7.63
N HIS A 135 -14.35 -9.36 -6.58
CA HIS A 135 -13.83 -10.25 -5.55
C HIS A 135 -14.46 -9.94 -4.20
N PHE A 136 -14.99 -10.95 -3.55
CA PHE A 136 -15.53 -10.88 -2.20
C PHE A 136 -14.49 -11.42 -1.23
N SER A 137 -14.08 -10.62 -0.25
CA SER A 137 -13.05 -11.04 0.69
C SER A 137 -13.57 -12.11 1.67
N ASP A 138 -12.68 -12.98 2.10
CA ASP A 138 -12.94 -13.92 3.19
C ASP A 138 -12.63 -13.31 4.56
N ASP A 139 -11.63 -12.43 4.62
CA ASP A 139 -11.21 -11.66 5.79
C ASP A 139 -12.01 -10.36 5.96
N LYS A 140 -11.89 -9.78 7.16
CA LYS A 140 -12.56 -8.53 7.54
C LYS A 140 -11.53 -7.48 7.92
N LEU A 141 -11.70 -6.27 7.42
CA LEU A 141 -10.84 -5.12 7.67
C LEU A 141 -11.71 -3.86 7.88
N ASP A 142 -11.11 -2.79 8.41
CA ASP A 142 -11.69 -1.46 8.35
C ASP A 142 -11.73 -0.95 6.91
N TRP A 143 -12.48 0.14 6.68
CA TRP A 143 -12.69 0.65 5.31
C TRP A 143 -11.40 1.10 4.63
N LEU A 144 -10.51 1.81 5.34
CA LEU A 144 -9.24 2.29 4.77
C LEU A 144 -8.33 1.13 4.39
N LYS A 145 -8.16 0.14 5.27
CA LYS A 145 -7.39 -1.07 4.96
C LYS A 145 -8.03 -1.90 3.86
N SER A 146 -9.37 -1.93 3.81
CA SER A 146 -10.12 -2.60 2.73
C SER A 146 -9.85 -1.94 1.38
N ARG A 147 -9.86 -0.60 1.31
CA ARG A 147 -9.51 0.17 0.12
C ARG A 147 -8.08 -0.15 -0.35
N ASP A 148 -7.13 -0.09 0.58
CA ASP A 148 -5.72 -0.32 0.29
C ASP A 148 -5.48 -1.77 -0.16
N SER A 149 -6.13 -2.75 0.47
CA SER A 149 -6.07 -4.16 0.10
C SER A 149 -6.61 -4.42 -1.32
N CYS A 150 -7.74 -3.79 -1.72
CA CYS A 150 -8.20 -3.86 -3.11
C CYS A 150 -7.17 -3.25 -4.07
N THR A 151 -6.54 -2.12 -3.69
CA THR A 151 -5.52 -1.45 -4.51
C THR A 151 -4.27 -2.32 -4.70
N GLU A 152 -3.83 -3.04 -3.68
CA GLU A 152 -2.72 -4.00 -3.76
C GLU A 152 -3.00 -5.15 -4.73
N MET A 153 -4.27 -5.54 -4.88
CA MET A 153 -4.71 -6.54 -5.87
C MET A 153 -4.87 -5.96 -7.30
N GLY A 154 -4.51 -4.69 -7.54
CA GLY A 154 -4.70 -4.01 -8.81
C GLY A 154 -6.16 -3.69 -9.13
N SER A 155 -6.99 -3.56 -8.10
CA SER A 155 -8.42 -3.28 -8.14
C SER A 155 -8.77 -2.08 -7.26
N HIS A 156 -10.02 -1.84 -6.99
CA HIS A 156 -10.52 -0.85 -6.03
C HIS A 156 -11.77 -1.39 -5.32
N LEU A 157 -12.17 -0.77 -4.20
CA LEU A 157 -13.49 -1.06 -3.62
C LEU A 157 -14.59 -0.83 -4.65
N THR A 158 -15.61 -1.68 -4.65
CA THR A 158 -16.64 -1.69 -5.70
C THR A 158 -17.38 -0.36 -5.79
N ILE A 159 -17.66 0.06 -7.03
CA ILE A 159 -18.42 1.24 -7.40
C ILE A 159 -19.72 0.78 -8.06
N LEU A 160 -20.86 1.18 -7.54
CA LEU A 160 -22.18 0.71 -7.96
C LEU A 160 -22.97 1.85 -8.62
N HIS A 161 -22.65 2.11 -9.90
CA HIS A 161 -23.35 3.18 -10.65
C HIS A 161 -24.68 2.76 -11.25
N ALA A 162 -24.89 1.46 -11.50
CA ALA A 162 -26.06 0.91 -12.15
C ALA A 162 -26.80 -0.08 -11.25
N MET A 163 -28.14 -0.14 -11.41
CA MET A 163 -28.98 -1.04 -10.63
C MET A 163 -28.63 -2.51 -10.90
N GLU A 164 -28.32 -2.85 -12.12
CA GLU A 164 -27.96 -4.21 -12.53
C GLU A 164 -26.67 -4.68 -11.82
N GLN A 165 -25.72 -3.77 -11.63
CA GLN A 165 -24.48 -4.06 -10.86
C GLN A 165 -24.83 -4.27 -9.38
N HIS A 166 -25.62 -3.36 -8.80
CA HIS A 166 -26.04 -3.45 -7.41
C HIS A 166 -26.76 -4.79 -7.12
N ASP A 167 -27.75 -5.15 -7.93
CA ASP A 167 -28.53 -6.39 -7.73
C ASP A 167 -27.66 -7.64 -7.87
N ALA A 168 -26.74 -7.64 -8.83
CA ALA A 168 -25.85 -8.79 -9.03
C ALA A 168 -24.87 -8.97 -7.87
N ILE A 169 -24.32 -7.87 -7.35
CA ILE A 169 -23.40 -7.87 -6.19
C ILE A 169 -24.16 -8.23 -4.92
N GLU A 170 -25.36 -7.68 -4.68
CA GLU A 170 -26.21 -8.03 -3.54
C GLU A 170 -26.54 -9.52 -3.52
N LYS A 171 -26.96 -10.05 -4.66
CA LYS A 171 -27.29 -11.46 -4.79
C LYS A 171 -26.13 -12.38 -4.43
N GLU A 172 -24.93 -12.04 -4.88
CA GLU A 172 -23.72 -12.81 -4.56
C GLU A 172 -23.29 -12.61 -3.10
N ALA A 173 -23.32 -11.38 -2.59
CA ALA A 173 -23.05 -11.07 -1.19
C ALA A 173 -23.95 -11.87 -0.25
N ARG A 174 -25.22 -11.99 -0.59
CA ARG A 174 -26.20 -12.83 0.15
C ARG A 174 -25.84 -14.30 0.10
N ARG A 175 -25.39 -14.80 -1.06
CA ARG A 175 -25.05 -16.21 -1.26
C ARG A 175 -23.83 -16.62 -0.40
N ILE A 176 -22.83 -15.75 -0.29
CA ILE A 176 -21.56 -16.06 0.37
C ILE A 176 -21.43 -15.49 1.78
N GLY A 177 -22.24 -14.46 2.11
CA GLY A 177 -22.12 -13.73 3.37
C GLY A 177 -22.53 -14.53 4.60
N GLY A 178 -23.57 -15.37 4.48
CA GLY A 178 -24.12 -16.08 5.62
C GLY A 178 -24.56 -15.11 6.73
N PHE A 179 -23.90 -15.18 7.91
CA PHE A 179 -24.13 -14.23 9.00
C PHE A 179 -23.38 -12.90 8.82
N ASP A 180 -22.40 -12.83 7.88
CA ASP A 180 -21.66 -11.61 7.54
C ASP A 180 -22.37 -10.90 6.38
N TYR A 181 -23.39 -10.14 6.69
CA TYR A 181 -24.24 -9.49 5.70
C TYR A 181 -23.80 -8.07 5.31
N HIS A 182 -22.80 -7.52 5.99
CA HIS A 182 -22.21 -6.22 5.65
C HIS A 182 -20.93 -6.39 4.85
N PHE A 183 -20.85 -5.67 3.72
CA PHE A 183 -19.70 -5.65 2.85
C PHE A 183 -19.33 -4.20 2.54
N TRP A 184 -18.06 -3.83 2.76
CA TRP A 184 -17.54 -2.55 2.35
C TRP A 184 -17.70 -2.34 0.85
N ILE A 185 -18.22 -1.18 0.47
CA ILE A 185 -18.25 -0.65 -0.89
C ILE A 185 -17.38 0.60 -0.96
N GLY A 186 -17.06 1.05 -2.17
CA GLY A 186 -16.14 2.17 -2.38
C GLY A 186 -16.77 3.55 -2.25
N LEU A 187 -17.70 3.74 -1.32
CA LEU A 187 -18.45 4.97 -1.12
C LEU A 187 -18.17 5.52 0.27
N SER A 188 -17.83 6.80 0.37
CA SER A 188 -17.61 7.50 1.65
C SER A 188 -17.82 9.01 1.52
N ASP A 189 -18.02 9.69 2.64
CA ASP A 189 -18.02 11.14 2.76
C ASP A 189 -16.99 11.66 3.78
N ILE A 190 -15.94 10.84 4.05
CA ILE A 190 -14.80 11.17 4.93
C ILE A 190 -14.21 12.55 4.66
N GLU A 191 -14.13 12.99 3.38
CA GLU A 191 -13.54 14.27 3.03
C GLU A 191 -14.44 15.45 3.40
N LYS A 192 -15.75 15.24 3.35
CA LYS A 192 -16.74 16.26 3.65
C LYS A 192 -18.12 15.64 3.90
N GLU A 193 -18.59 15.80 5.13
CA GLU A 193 -19.91 15.36 5.59
C GLU A 193 -21.03 15.65 4.60
N GLY A 194 -21.78 14.62 4.23
CA GLY A 194 -22.90 14.67 3.29
C GLY A 194 -22.50 14.77 1.81
N ASP A 195 -21.21 14.87 1.48
CA ASP A 195 -20.71 14.85 0.09
C ASP A 195 -20.18 13.46 -0.29
N TRP A 196 -21.07 12.51 -0.41
CA TRP A 196 -20.79 11.11 -0.70
C TRP A 196 -20.09 10.92 -2.06
N ARG A 197 -18.90 10.33 -2.03
CA ARG A 197 -18.06 10.09 -3.20
C ARG A 197 -17.58 8.65 -3.27
N TRP A 198 -17.50 8.17 -4.50
CA TRP A 198 -16.86 6.90 -4.80
C TRP A 198 -15.32 7.02 -4.74
N VAL A 199 -14.63 5.89 -4.55
CA VAL A 199 -13.15 5.83 -4.49
C VAL A 199 -12.45 6.33 -5.76
N ASP A 200 -13.16 6.49 -6.87
CA ASP A 200 -12.69 7.13 -8.11
C ASP A 200 -12.99 8.65 -8.14
N ASN A 201 -13.45 9.20 -7.03
CA ASN A 201 -13.86 10.60 -6.85
C ASN A 201 -15.11 11.03 -7.67
N THR A 202 -15.84 10.09 -8.24
CA THR A 202 -17.13 10.39 -8.86
C THR A 202 -18.23 10.62 -7.81
N THR A 203 -19.18 11.49 -8.15
CA THR A 203 -20.29 11.80 -7.25
C THR A 203 -21.36 10.72 -7.25
N LEU A 204 -22.02 10.54 -6.11
CA LEU A 204 -23.14 9.63 -5.94
C LEU A 204 -24.34 10.08 -6.76
N LYS A 205 -24.76 9.29 -7.75
CA LYS A 205 -25.96 9.58 -8.59
C LYS A 205 -27.14 8.71 -8.17
N ASN A 206 -26.96 7.41 -8.20
CA ASN A 206 -27.98 6.43 -7.81
C ASN A 206 -27.77 6.07 -6.34
N LYS A 207 -28.82 6.13 -5.56
CA LYS A 207 -28.80 5.93 -4.12
C LYS A 207 -29.59 4.67 -3.80
N TYR A 208 -29.00 3.79 -2.98
CA TYR A 208 -29.63 2.56 -2.51
C TYR A 208 -29.60 2.51 -0.97
N TRP A 209 -29.66 3.68 -0.33
CA TRP A 209 -29.71 3.81 1.12
C TRP A 209 -30.96 3.14 1.70
N ASP A 210 -30.85 2.66 2.92
CA ASP A 210 -31.98 2.06 3.62
C ASP A 210 -32.96 3.13 4.12
N GLU A 211 -34.07 3.27 3.43
CA GLU A 211 -35.10 4.26 3.76
C GLU A 211 -35.80 3.95 5.10
N TRP A 212 -35.86 2.66 5.47
CA TRP A 212 -36.51 2.25 6.72
C TRP A 212 -35.72 2.73 7.94
N SER A 213 -34.40 2.65 7.91
CA SER A 213 -33.50 3.18 8.95
C SER A 213 -33.16 4.66 8.76
N SER A 214 -33.69 5.30 7.70
CA SER A 214 -33.43 6.70 7.35
C SER A 214 -31.95 6.97 7.02
N GLU A 215 -31.28 6.01 6.37
CA GLU A 215 -29.89 6.13 5.95
C GLU A 215 -29.70 7.12 4.77
N PRO A 216 -28.56 7.80 4.64
CA PRO A 216 -27.48 7.87 5.62
C PRO A 216 -27.88 8.76 6.79
N ASN A 217 -27.65 8.34 8.02
CA ASN A 217 -28.14 9.02 9.22
C ASN A 217 -27.02 9.66 10.06
N ASN A 218 -25.75 9.39 9.73
CA ASN A 218 -24.55 9.85 10.42
C ASN A 218 -24.65 9.70 11.95
N HIS A 219 -25.01 8.51 12.41
CA HIS A 219 -25.29 8.27 13.82
C HIS A 219 -24.01 8.36 14.67
N LEU A 220 -24.02 9.22 15.68
CA LEU A 220 -22.85 9.52 16.51
C LEU A 220 -22.44 8.39 17.48
N SER A 221 -23.06 7.20 17.44
CA SER A 221 -22.65 6.05 18.25
C SER A 221 -21.25 5.57 17.89
N GLY A 222 -20.75 5.85 16.68
CA GLY A 222 -19.40 5.56 16.20
C GLY A 222 -18.32 6.52 16.70
N GLY A 223 -18.67 7.52 17.53
CA GLY A 223 -17.74 8.52 18.03
C GLY A 223 -17.89 9.89 17.39
N ALA A 224 -16.87 10.75 17.56
CA ALA A 224 -16.94 12.15 17.14
C ALA A 224 -16.97 12.37 15.62
N HIS A 225 -16.60 11.37 14.84
CA HIS A 225 -16.58 11.43 13.37
C HIS A 225 -17.86 10.88 12.74
N GLY A 226 -18.76 10.26 13.53
CA GLY A 226 -20.00 9.69 12.99
C GLY A 226 -19.80 8.45 12.12
N GLU A 227 -20.53 8.38 11.03
CA GLU A 227 -20.60 7.24 10.12
C GLU A 227 -20.30 7.69 8.68
N ASP A 228 -19.03 7.72 8.30
CA ASP A 228 -18.55 8.30 7.04
C ASP A 228 -18.31 7.24 5.94
N CYS A 229 -18.55 5.95 6.18
CA CYS A 229 -18.25 4.87 5.24
C CYS A 229 -19.47 4.00 4.96
N ALA A 230 -19.67 3.63 3.70
CA ALA A 230 -20.83 2.87 3.28
C ALA A 230 -20.59 1.37 3.20
N VAL A 231 -21.56 0.59 3.68
CA VAL A 231 -21.66 -0.85 3.50
C VAL A 231 -22.87 -1.24 2.68
N LEU A 232 -22.74 -2.28 1.87
CA LEU A 232 -23.86 -3.01 1.30
C LEU A 232 -24.36 -4.01 2.35
N ASN A 233 -25.62 -3.91 2.73
CA ASN A 233 -26.30 -4.92 3.54
C ASN A 233 -27.04 -5.90 2.63
N SER A 234 -26.53 -7.14 2.56
CA SER A 234 -27.09 -8.15 1.68
C SER A 234 -28.45 -8.69 2.13
N HIS A 235 -28.87 -8.46 3.37
CA HIS A 235 -30.20 -8.86 3.87
C HIS A 235 -31.30 -7.88 3.44
N SER A 236 -31.07 -6.58 3.64
CA SER A 236 -32.02 -5.53 3.26
C SER A 236 -31.93 -5.14 1.79
N LYS A 237 -30.82 -5.45 1.12
CA LYS A 237 -30.48 -5.05 -0.25
C LYS A 237 -30.26 -3.54 -0.39
N THR A 238 -29.84 -2.90 0.68
CA THR A 238 -29.70 -1.45 0.79
C THR A 238 -28.30 -1.12 1.35
N TRP A 239 -27.98 0.16 1.37
CA TRP A 239 -26.73 0.64 1.95
C TRP A 239 -26.98 1.30 3.30
N PHE A 240 -25.99 1.19 4.17
CA PHE A 240 -25.94 1.85 5.48
C PHE A 240 -24.65 2.63 5.55
N ASP A 241 -24.68 3.83 6.15
CA ASP A 241 -23.48 4.48 6.65
C ASP A 241 -23.11 3.87 8.00
N VAL A 242 -21.81 3.70 8.21
CA VAL A 242 -21.28 3.11 9.44
C VAL A 242 -19.90 3.73 9.73
N PRO A 243 -19.42 3.65 11.00
CA PRO A 243 -18.06 4.07 11.33
C PRO A 243 -17.03 3.34 10.47
N CYS A 244 -16.08 4.08 9.90
CA CYS A 244 -15.07 3.56 8.99
C CYS A 244 -14.09 2.57 9.63
N ASP A 245 -13.96 2.56 10.95
CA ASP A 245 -13.13 1.64 11.74
C ASP A 245 -13.84 0.31 12.07
N ASN A 246 -15.11 0.15 11.73
CA ASN A 246 -15.79 -1.12 11.80
C ASN A 246 -15.09 -2.18 10.93
N ILE A 247 -15.22 -3.44 11.33
CA ILE A 247 -14.50 -4.55 10.68
C ILE A 247 -15.49 -5.41 9.91
N TYR A 248 -15.50 -5.25 8.58
CA TYR A 248 -16.38 -5.99 7.67
C TYR A 248 -15.61 -6.65 6.52
N LYS A 249 -16.28 -7.56 5.82
CA LYS A 249 -15.86 -8.05 4.51
C LYS A 249 -15.94 -6.90 3.50
N ARG A 250 -15.32 -7.09 2.34
CA ARG A 250 -15.29 -6.07 1.28
C ARG A 250 -15.56 -6.68 -0.08
N VAL A 251 -15.98 -5.84 -1.01
CA VAL A 251 -16.08 -6.20 -2.42
C VAL A 251 -15.09 -5.34 -3.20
N CYS A 252 -14.12 -5.98 -3.85
CA CYS A 252 -13.19 -5.33 -4.77
C CYS A 252 -13.67 -5.48 -6.21
N GLN A 253 -13.36 -4.51 -7.05
CA GLN A 253 -13.75 -4.44 -8.46
C GLN A 253 -12.58 -4.07 -9.36
N MET A 254 -12.49 -4.69 -10.52
CA MET A 254 -11.58 -4.31 -11.61
C MET A 254 -12.25 -4.51 -12.95
N ASP A 255 -11.66 -3.95 -14.01
CA ASP A 255 -12.15 -4.17 -15.38
C ASP A 255 -11.86 -5.60 -15.83
N ALA A 256 -12.82 -6.22 -16.51
CA ALA A 256 -12.61 -7.49 -17.18
C ALA A 256 -11.68 -7.33 -18.38
N ILE A 257 -10.82 -8.33 -18.62
CA ILE A 257 -9.93 -8.36 -19.78
C ILE A 257 -10.75 -8.77 -20.99
N ARG A 258 -10.86 -7.90 -21.99
CA ARG A 258 -11.52 -8.25 -23.24
C ARG A 258 -10.61 -9.18 -24.04
N LEU A 259 -11.03 -10.41 -24.19
CA LEU A 259 -10.40 -11.41 -25.06
C LEU A 259 -11.11 -11.34 -26.44
N ASN A 260 -10.59 -10.51 -27.34
CA ASN A 260 -11.11 -10.40 -28.72
C ASN A 260 -10.65 -11.56 -29.57
#